data_c913c3ca98b470feb618aa6ab4e13ba1
#
_entry.id   c913c3ca98b470feb618aa6ab4e13ba1
#
_cell.length_a   1.000
_cell.length_b   1.000
_cell.length_c   1.000
_cell.angle_alpha   90.00
_cell.angle_beta   90.00
_cell.angle_gamma   90.00
#
_symmetry.space_group_name_H-M   'P 1'
#
loop_
_entity.id
_entity.type
_entity.pdbx_description
1 polymer ?
#
loop_
_entity_poly.entity_id
_entity_poly.type
_entity_poly.pdbx_seq_one_letter_code
_entity_poly.pdbx_strand_id
1 'polypeptide(L)'
;MSIEAVALLQDPVRKRLYDYVAGAGHDVSRDEAAEAVEIKRPLAAFHLDKLAEAGLLDAVFRRPEGRTGPGSGRPAKLYRRADAEFEVSLPARDYRTVATVLAEVVEHEGFEDAIAQAAAAHAPNLEGRSLFEALSAHGYEPYVDDDVIRLRNCPFHRLAVDFPPLVCGMNLALLAGPATAAGWTARMDPAPGRCCVSFSKNNDD
;
A
#
# COMPACT_ATOMS: atom_id res chain seq x y z
N MET A 1 2.08 -21.54 0.55
CA MET A 1 1.22 -20.65 -0.30
C MET A 1 1.88 -19.30 -0.59
N SER A 2 2.60 -18.66 0.34
CA SER A 2 3.20 -17.32 0.08
C SER A 2 4.33 -17.33 -0.95
N ILE A 3 5.22 -18.32 -0.92
CA ILE A 3 6.39 -18.37 -1.82
C ILE A 3 5.99 -18.62 -3.28
N GLU A 4 4.97 -19.45 -3.53
CA GLU A 4 4.46 -19.75 -4.87
C GLU A 4 3.79 -18.51 -5.48
N ALA A 5 3.02 -17.77 -4.68
CA ALA A 5 2.40 -16.53 -5.13
C ALA A 5 3.44 -15.47 -5.50
N VAL A 6 4.43 -15.24 -4.62
CA VAL A 6 5.52 -14.28 -4.87
C VAL A 6 6.37 -14.71 -6.07
N ALA A 7 6.63 -16.02 -6.26
CA ALA A 7 7.38 -16.55 -7.40
C ALA A 7 6.70 -16.24 -8.75
N LEU A 8 5.39 -16.04 -8.79
CA LEU A 8 4.71 -15.63 -10.02
C LEU A 8 5.18 -14.25 -10.53
N LEU A 9 5.67 -13.39 -9.66
CA LEU A 9 6.17 -12.07 -10.02
C LEU A 9 7.60 -12.09 -10.63
N GLN A 10 8.23 -13.27 -10.76
CA GLN A 10 9.48 -13.43 -11.50
C GLN A 10 9.29 -13.18 -13.01
N ASP A 11 8.11 -13.44 -13.56
CA ASP A 11 7.77 -13.11 -14.93
C ASP A 11 7.64 -11.58 -15.07
N PRO A 12 8.46 -10.91 -15.91
CA PRO A 12 8.48 -9.45 -15.98
C PRO A 12 7.20 -8.83 -16.51
N VAL A 13 6.46 -9.54 -17.37
CA VAL A 13 5.16 -9.07 -17.88
C VAL A 13 4.12 -9.14 -16.77
N ARG A 14 4.11 -10.22 -16.01
CA ARG A 14 3.19 -10.42 -14.89
C ARG A 14 3.45 -9.42 -13.78
N LYS A 15 4.74 -9.15 -13.50
CA LYS A 15 5.12 -8.12 -12.53
C LYS A 15 4.63 -6.73 -12.95
N ARG A 16 4.84 -6.32 -14.20
CA ARG A 16 4.34 -5.02 -14.70
C ARG A 16 2.82 -4.90 -14.62
N LEU A 17 2.09 -5.98 -14.92
CA LEU A 17 0.63 -6.00 -14.78
C LEU A 17 0.19 -5.88 -13.32
N TYR A 18 0.87 -6.57 -12.41
CA TYR A 18 0.62 -6.46 -10.97
C TYR A 18 0.88 -5.02 -10.48
N ASP A 19 2.05 -4.46 -10.80
CA ASP A 19 2.44 -3.11 -10.39
C ASP A 19 1.44 -2.06 -10.91
N TYR A 20 0.98 -2.20 -12.16
CA TYR A 20 -0.03 -1.31 -12.73
C TYR A 20 -1.37 -1.39 -11.98
N VAL A 21 -1.90 -2.60 -11.79
CA VAL A 21 -3.19 -2.80 -11.10
C VAL A 21 -3.11 -2.34 -9.64
N ALA A 22 -2.00 -2.66 -8.95
CA ALA A 22 -1.79 -2.25 -7.56
C ALA A 22 -1.71 -0.72 -7.40
N GLY A 23 -1.12 -0.03 -8.39
CA GLY A 23 -0.96 1.42 -8.40
C GLY A 23 -2.16 2.22 -8.93
N ALA A 24 -3.14 1.58 -9.61
CA ALA A 24 -4.21 2.28 -10.31
C ALA A 24 -5.21 3.02 -9.37
N GLY A 25 -5.46 2.48 -8.16
CA GLY A 25 -6.42 3.08 -7.22
C GLY A 25 -7.90 2.88 -7.62
N HIS A 26 -8.17 2.14 -8.68
CA HIS A 26 -9.51 1.77 -9.17
C HIS A 26 -9.50 0.34 -9.72
N ASP A 27 -10.68 -0.21 -10.03
CA ASP A 27 -10.81 -1.54 -10.65
C ASP A 27 -10.40 -1.49 -12.12
N VAL A 28 -9.35 -2.21 -12.50
CA VAL A 28 -8.70 -2.20 -13.82
C VAL A 28 -9.27 -3.28 -14.73
N SER A 29 -9.60 -2.92 -15.98
CA SER A 29 -10.05 -3.87 -17.00
C SER A 29 -8.87 -4.58 -17.69
N ARG A 30 -9.15 -5.71 -18.38
CA ARG A 30 -8.16 -6.42 -19.20
C ARG A 30 -7.64 -5.57 -20.37
N ASP A 31 -8.48 -4.74 -20.94
CA ASP A 31 -8.15 -3.88 -22.06
C ASP A 31 -7.22 -2.75 -21.60
N GLU A 32 -7.58 -2.09 -20.52
CA GLU A 32 -6.78 -1.04 -19.88
C GLU A 32 -5.40 -1.54 -19.45
N ALA A 33 -5.33 -2.69 -18.74
CA ALA A 33 -4.07 -3.27 -18.34
C ALA A 33 -3.19 -3.69 -19.53
N ALA A 34 -3.80 -4.19 -20.60
CA ALA A 34 -3.09 -4.58 -21.83
C ALA A 34 -2.47 -3.37 -22.51
N GLU A 35 -3.20 -2.26 -22.59
CA GLU A 35 -2.74 -0.99 -23.15
C GLU A 35 -1.60 -0.39 -22.31
N ALA A 36 -1.79 -0.30 -20.99
CA ALA A 36 -0.81 0.29 -20.08
C ALA A 36 0.55 -0.46 -20.06
N VAL A 37 0.53 -1.79 -20.26
CA VAL A 37 1.73 -2.64 -20.26
C VAL A 37 2.24 -2.93 -21.68
N GLU A 38 1.55 -2.39 -22.71
CA GLU A 38 1.88 -2.54 -24.14
C GLU A 38 1.95 -4.01 -24.58
N ILE A 39 0.94 -4.82 -24.22
CA ILE A 39 0.82 -6.22 -24.61
C ILE A 39 -0.55 -6.53 -25.21
N LYS A 40 -0.67 -7.69 -25.85
CA LYS A 40 -1.95 -8.13 -26.41
C LYS A 40 -2.94 -8.52 -25.28
N ARG A 41 -4.19 -8.10 -25.42
CA ARG A 41 -5.29 -8.38 -24.46
C ARG A 41 -5.41 -9.86 -24.02
N PRO A 42 -5.29 -10.87 -24.90
CA PRO A 42 -5.33 -12.27 -24.45
C PRO A 42 -4.20 -12.64 -23.48
N LEU A 43 -2.99 -12.08 -23.68
CA LEU A 43 -1.85 -12.29 -22.81
C LEU A 43 -2.06 -11.59 -21.45
N ALA A 44 -2.55 -10.34 -21.46
CA ALA A 44 -2.92 -9.64 -20.24
C ALA A 44 -3.98 -10.42 -19.45
N ALA A 45 -5.02 -10.92 -20.11
CA ALA A 45 -6.07 -11.72 -19.49
C ALA A 45 -5.50 -12.98 -18.81
N PHE A 46 -4.62 -13.70 -19.49
CA PHE A 46 -3.97 -14.89 -18.94
C PHE A 46 -3.15 -14.58 -17.67
N HIS A 47 -2.32 -13.54 -17.70
CA HIS A 47 -1.49 -13.18 -16.55
C HIS A 47 -2.32 -12.61 -15.39
N LEU A 48 -3.33 -11.77 -15.66
CA LEU A 48 -4.22 -11.24 -14.64
C LEU A 48 -5.04 -12.33 -13.96
N ASP A 49 -5.53 -13.33 -14.72
CA ASP A 49 -6.23 -14.48 -14.16
C ASP A 49 -5.30 -15.30 -13.26
N LYS A 50 -4.03 -15.51 -13.65
CA LYS A 50 -3.03 -16.18 -12.83
C LYS A 50 -2.70 -15.45 -11.53
N LEU A 51 -2.60 -14.11 -11.56
CA LEU A 51 -2.42 -13.30 -10.37
C LEU A 51 -3.62 -13.37 -9.43
N ALA A 52 -4.84 -13.40 -9.99
CA ALA A 52 -6.06 -13.53 -9.20
C ALA A 52 -6.23 -14.94 -8.59
N GLU A 53 -5.88 -16.01 -9.34
CA GLU A 53 -5.86 -17.39 -8.82
C GLU A 53 -4.89 -17.55 -7.65
N ALA A 54 -3.77 -16.82 -7.66
CA ALA A 54 -2.77 -16.84 -6.59
C ALA A 54 -3.09 -15.90 -5.42
N GLY A 55 -4.18 -15.13 -5.49
CA GLY A 55 -4.60 -14.19 -4.46
C GLY A 55 -3.79 -12.89 -4.41
N LEU A 56 -2.96 -12.60 -5.41
CA LEU A 56 -2.25 -11.32 -5.54
C LEU A 56 -3.17 -10.19 -6.00
N LEU A 57 -4.18 -10.53 -6.80
CA LEU A 57 -5.25 -9.63 -7.23
C LEU A 57 -6.61 -10.22 -6.87
N ASP A 58 -7.59 -9.35 -6.64
CA ASP A 58 -9.01 -9.72 -6.60
C ASP A 58 -9.62 -9.55 -7.98
N ALA A 59 -10.48 -10.50 -8.39
CA ALA A 59 -11.32 -10.38 -9.56
C ALA A 59 -12.72 -9.94 -9.15
N VAL A 60 -13.17 -8.80 -9.65
CA VAL A 60 -14.51 -8.25 -9.42
C VAL A 60 -15.29 -8.22 -10.73
N PHE A 61 -16.62 -8.39 -10.65
CA PHE A 61 -17.49 -8.38 -11.81
C PHE A 61 -18.44 -7.17 -11.71
N ARG A 62 -18.30 -6.20 -12.62
CA ARG A 62 -19.20 -5.04 -12.70
C ARG A 62 -19.90 -4.97 -14.04
N ARG A 63 -21.16 -4.57 -14.01
CA ARG A 63 -21.89 -4.18 -15.21
C ARG A 63 -21.58 -2.72 -15.53
N PRO A 64 -21.46 -2.35 -16.83
CA PRO A 64 -21.37 -0.95 -17.21
C PRO A 64 -22.56 -0.17 -16.63
N GLU A 65 -22.28 1.01 -16.07
CA GLU A 65 -23.34 1.87 -15.51
C GLU A 65 -24.40 2.20 -16.56
N GLY A 66 -25.67 2.24 -16.12
CA GLY A 66 -26.81 2.61 -16.95
C GLY A 66 -27.44 1.49 -17.79
N ARG A 67 -26.96 0.23 -17.73
CA ARG A 67 -27.57 -0.90 -18.45
C ARG A 67 -28.16 -1.93 -17.49
N THR A 68 -29.44 -1.79 -17.17
CA THR A 68 -30.24 -2.77 -16.41
C THR A 68 -31.28 -3.40 -17.32
N GLY A 69 -31.40 -4.74 -17.33
CA GLY A 69 -32.44 -5.47 -18.05
C GLY A 69 -31.93 -6.63 -18.92
N PRO A 70 -32.85 -7.42 -19.55
CA PRO A 70 -32.48 -8.46 -20.49
C PRO A 70 -31.72 -7.86 -21.69
N GLY A 71 -30.49 -8.32 -21.96
CA GLY A 71 -29.66 -7.78 -23.05
C GLY A 71 -28.55 -6.83 -22.58
N SER A 72 -28.39 -6.54 -21.29
CA SER A 72 -27.35 -5.64 -20.74
C SER A 72 -25.90 -6.18 -20.83
N GLY A 73 -25.70 -7.35 -21.44
CA GLY A 73 -24.39 -7.97 -21.62
C GLY A 73 -23.86 -8.70 -20.36
N ARG A 74 -22.76 -9.47 -20.56
CA ARG A 74 -22.06 -10.12 -19.44
C ARG A 74 -21.30 -9.08 -18.62
N PRO A 75 -21.32 -9.15 -17.27
CA PRO A 75 -20.50 -8.28 -16.44
C PRO A 75 -19.02 -8.33 -16.85
N ALA A 76 -18.39 -7.17 -16.93
CA ALA A 76 -16.95 -7.08 -17.17
C ALA A 76 -16.20 -7.62 -15.97
N LYS A 77 -15.17 -8.43 -16.21
CA LYS A 77 -14.22 -8.87 -15.20
C LYS A 77 -13.15 -7.79 -15.05
N LEU A 78 -13.03 -7.24 -13.87
CA LEU A 78 -12.06 -6.22 -13.48
C LEU A 78 -11.14 -6.78 -12.42
N TYR A 79 -9.99 -6.16 -12.23
CA TYR A 79 -8.99 -6.58 -11.26
C TYR A 79 -8.58 -5.40 -10.40
N ARG A 80 -8.32 -5.68 -9.12
CA ARG A 80 -7.75 -4.73 -8.17
C ARG A 80 -6.74 -5.46 -7.29
N ARG A 81 -5.89 -4.72 -6.60
CA ARG A 81 -5.01 -5.29 -5.58
C ARG A 81 -5.82 -6.05 -4.54
N ALA A 82 -5.41 -7.27 -4.23
CA ALA A 82 -6.00 -8.04 -3.14
C ALA A 82 -5.58 -7.44 -1.79
N ASP A 83 -6.48 -7.53 -0.80
CA ASP A 83 -6.19 -7.16 0.59
C ASP A 83 -5.45 -8.30 1.32
N ALA A 84 -4.53 -8.95 0.62
CA ALA A 84 -3.71 -10.04 1.11
C ALA A 84 -2.25 -9.58 1.25
N GLU A 85 -1.61 -10.01 2.33
CA GLU A 85 -0.21 -9.77 2.59
C GLU A 85 0.60 -11.06 2.38
N PHE A 86 1.70 -10.95 1.65
CA PHE A 86 2.60 -12.04 1.38
C PHE A 86 3.97 -11.75 1.97
N GLU A 87 4.36 -12.52 2.96
CA GLU A 87 5.68 -12.47 3.58
C GLU A 87 6.42 -13.79 3.33
N VAL A 88 7.70 -13.68 2.96
CA VAL A 88 8.59 -14.84 2.78
C VAL A 88 9.85 -14.61 3.62
N SER A 89 10.06 -15.46 4.61
CA SER A 89 11.25 -15.45 5.47
C SER A 89 11.89 -16.84 5.50
N LEU A 90 13.21 -16.93 5.20
CA LEU A 90 13.99 -18.17 5.21
C LEU A 90 15.26 -18.00 6.07
N PRO A 91 15.42 -18.74 7.18
CA PRO A 91 14.40 -19.58 7.84
C PRO A 91 13.22 -18.76 8.36
N ALA A 92 12.07 -19.39 8.61
CA ALA A 92 10.89 -18.71 9.13
C ALA A 92 11.20 -17.87 10.37
N ARG A 93 10.69 -16.63 10.41
CA ARG A 93 10.81 -15.68 11.53
C ARG A 93 9.43 -15.20 11.91
N ASP A 94 9.23 -14.95 13.18
CA ASP A 94 7.96 -14.44 13.73
C ASP A 94 8.21 -13.13 14.49
N TYR A 95 8.58 -12.10 13.75
CA TYR A 95 8.72 -10.75 14.30
C TYR A 95 7.38 -10.12 14.66
N ARG A 96 6.30 -10.60 14.03
CA ARG A 96 4.95 -10.12 14.29
C ARG A 96 4.49 -10.42 15.68
N THR A 97 4.62 -11.68 16.16
CA THR A 97 4.25 -12.04 17.52
C THR A 97 5.05 -11.23 18.54
N VAL A 98 6.36 -11.03 18.32
CA VAL A 98 7.18 -10.21 19.22
C VAL A 98 6.69 -8.76 19.22
N ALA A 99 6.41 -8.18 18.06
CA ALA A 99 5.90 -6.81 17.95
C ALA A 99 4.52 -6.65 18.62
N THR A 100 3.62 -7.63 18.47
CA THR A 100 2.30 -7.65 19.11
C THR A 100 2.44 -7.64 20.63
N VAL A 101 3.25 -8.54 21.19
CA VAL A 101 3.48 -8.60 22.66
C VAL A 101 4.06 -7.30 23.20
N LEU A 102 5.02 -6.70 22.49
CA LEU A 102 5.58 -5.41 22.90
C LEU A 102 4.55 -4.27 22.80
N ALA A 103 3.71 -4.27 21.75
CA ALA A 103 2.66 -3.26 21.59
C ALA A 103 1.60 -3.34 22.69
N GLU A 104 1.19 -4.56 23.10
CA GLU A 104 0.28 -4.78 24.23
C GLU A 104 0.83 -4.19 25.54
N VAL A 105 2.12 -4.42 25.82
CA VAL A 105 2.77 -3.87 27.02
C VAL A 105 2.82 -2.35 26.97
N VAL A 106 3.22 -1.77 25.82
CA VAL A 106 3.33 -0.32 25.64
C VAL A 106 1.96 0.36 25.81
N GLU A 107 0.93 -0.20 25.18
CA GLU A 107 -0.43 0.35 25.26
C GLU A 107 -0.99 0.28 26.70
N HIS A 108 -0.67 -0.79 27.43
CA HIS A 108 -1.10 -0.96 28.83
C HIS A 108 -0.39 -0.01 29.78
N GLU A 109 0.92 0.21 29.61
CA GLU A 109 1.76 1.00 30.50
C GLU A 109 1.83 2.50 30.16
N GLY A 110 1.34 2.92 28.99
CA GLY A 110 1.27 4.33 28.57
C GLY A 110 2.62 4.93 28.13
N PHE A 111 3.42 4.21 27.37
CA PHE A 111 4.75 4.65 26.90
C PHE A 111 4.72 5.31 25.51
N GLU A 112 3.61 5.86 25.06
CA GLU A 112 3.42 6.43 23.70
C GLU A 112 4.44 7.52 23.37
N ASP A 113 4.73 8.43 24.33
CA ASP A 113 5.71 9.51 24.14
C ASP A 113 7.13 8.97 23.97
N ALA A 114 7.51 7.94 24.71
CA ALA A 114 8.80 7.29 24.60
C ALA A 114 8.95 6.57 23.24
N ILE A 115 7.88 5.93 22.76
CA ILE A 115 7.83 5.30 21.45
C ILE A 115 7.93 6.36 20.34
N ALA A 116 7.22 7.47 20.44
CA ALA A 116 7.29 8.57 19.46
C ALA A 116 8.71 9.14 19.40
N GLN A 117 9.37 9.35 20.54
CA GLN A 117 10.75 9.81 20.58
C GLN A 117 11.73 8.81 19.97
N ALA A 118 11.59 7.52 20.29
CA ALA A 118 12.39 6.46 19.69
C ALA A 118 12.15 6.37 18.17
N ALA A 119 10.90 6.47 17.71
CA ALA A 119 10.57 6.46 16.30
C ALA A 119 11.23 7.63 15.53
N ALA A 120 11.22 8.83 16.09
CA ALA A 120 11.90 9.98 15.48
C ALA A 120 13.41 9.75 15.30
N ALA A 121 14.07 9.03 16.21
CA ALA A 121 15.48 8.66 16.09
C ALA A 121 15.76 7.62 14.98
N HIS A 122 14.74 6.85 14.57
CA HIS A 122 14.81 5.88 13.47
C HIS A 122 14.18 6.38 12.17
N ALA A 123 13.95 7.70 12.06
CA ALA A 123 13.34 8.32 10.89
C ALA A 123 14.12 8.01 9.60
N PRO A 124 13.44 7.79 8.46
CA PRO A 124 14.08 7.61 7.18
C PRO A 124 15.01 8.78 6.83
N ASN A 125 16.25 8.48 6.46
CA ASN A 125 17.17 9.49 5.95
C ASN A 125 16.87 9.77 4.47
N LEU A 126 16.73 11.04 4.10
CA LEU A 126 16.47 11.43 2.71
C LEU A 126 17.69 11.17 1.81
N GLU A 127 18.93 11.35 2.31
CA GLU A 127 20.17 11.09 1.54
C GLU A 127 20.19 11.76 0.15
N GLY A 128 19.63 12.96 0.05
CA GLY A 128 19.49 13.68 -1.23
C GLY A 128 18.34 13.24 -2.12
N ARG A 129 17.53 12.27 -1.69
CA ARG A 129 16.29 11.85 -2.34
C ARG A 129 15.14 12.80 -1.99
N SER A 130 14.15 12.87 -2.86
CA SER A 130 12.88 13.52 -2.53
C SER A 130 12.13 12.75 -1.41
N LEU A 131 11.21 13.42 -0.72
CA LEU A 131 10.33 12.76 0.24
C LEU A 131 9.60 11.57 -0.39
N PHE A 132 9.12 11.73 -1.62
CA PHE A 132 8.39 10.69 -2.36
C PHE A 132 9.24 9.43 -2.58
N GLU A 133 10.48 9.59 -3.01
CA GLU A 133 11.42 8.47 -3.21
C GLU A 133 11.80 7.79 -1.91
N ALA A 134 12.03 8.57 -0.85
CA ALA A 134 12.34 8.02 0.47
C ALA A 134 11.15 7.21 1.04
N LEU A 135 9.93 7.72 0.92
CA LEU A 135 8.72 6.99 1.32
C LEU A 135 8.56 5.69 0.53
N SER A 136 8.76 5.73 -0.80
CA SER A 136 8.68 4.53 -1.65
C SER A 136 9.71 3.47 -1.26
N ALA A 137 10.93 3.88 -0.96
CA ALA A 137 12.01 2.98 -0.53
C ALA A 137 11.73 2.29 0.82
N HIS A 138 10.88 2.88 1.67
CA HIS A 138 10.48 2.33 2.97
C HIS A 138 9.12 1.60 2.95
N GLY A 139 8.63 1.25 1.75
CA GLY A 139 7.42 0.45 1.58
C GLY A 139 6.10 1.21 1.68
N TYR A 140 6.12 2.54 1.80
CA TYR A 140 4.93 3.36 1.57
C TYR A 140 4.68 3.49 0.08
N GLU A 141 3.44 3.63 -0.33
CA GLU A 141 3.07 3.86 -1.73
C GLU A 141 2.53 5.30 -1.87
N PRO A 142 3.44 6.31 -1.94
CA PRO A 142 3.02 7.71 -2.00
C PRO A 142 2.33 8.04 -3.33
N TYR A 143 1.35 8.90 -3.29
CA TYR A 143 0.70 9.52 -4.45
C TYR A 143 0.27 10.94 -4.11
N VAL A 144 0.12 11.76 -5.13
CA VAL A 144 -0.35 13.14 -5.00
C VAL A 144 -1.86 13.17 -5.18
N ASP A 145 -2.55 13.83 -4.25
CA ASP A 145 -3.98 14.09 -4.27
C ASP A 145 -4.15 15.59 -4.01
N ASP A 146 -4.39 16.36 -5.06
CA ASP A 146 -4.27 17.81 -5.10
C ASP A 146 -2.88 18.29 -4.61
N ASP A 147 -2.82 19.06 -3.52
CA ASP A 147 -1.58 19.55 -2.92
C ASP A 147 -1.10 18.71 -1.71
N VAL A 148 -1.63 17.49 -1.56
CA VAL A 148 -1.34 16.59 -0.44
C VAL A 148 -0.67 15.33 -0.95
N ILE A 149 0.44 14.92 -0.34
CA ILE A 149 0.99 13.58 -0.54
C ILE A 149 0.26 12.63 0.41
N ARG A 150 -0.34 11.58 -0.14
CA ARG A 150 -1.02 10.50 0.58
C ARG A 150 -0.32 9.18 0.32
N LEU A 151 -0.60 8.19 1.17
CA LEU A 151 0.07 6.88 1.14
C LEU A 151 -0.97 5.77 0.99
N ARG A 152 -0.93 5.01 -0.12
CA ARG A 152 -1.82 3.85 -0.32
C ARG A 152 -1.47 2.68 0.57
N ASN A 153 -0.19 2.53 0.93
CA ASN A 153 0.28 1.47 1.80
C ASN A 153 0.89 2.03 3.09
N CYS A 154 0.67 1.31 4.19
CA CYS A 154 1.36 1.51 5.46
C CYS A 154 2.19 0.25 5.75
N PRO A 155 3.53 0.33 5.88
CA PRO A 155 4.38 -0.83 6.19
C PRO A 155 4.02 -1.50 7.51
N PHE A 156 3.32 -0.79 8.39
CA PHE A 156 2.90 -1.26 9.72
C PHE A 156 1.42 -1.64 9.77
N HIS A 157 0.76 -1.78 8.60
CA HIS A 157 -0.70 -1.94 8.51
C HIS A 157 -1.25 -3.01 9.43
N ARG A 158 -0.63 -4.18 9.47
CA ARG A 158 -1.08 -5.31 10.29
C ARG A 158 -1.13 -4.99 11.78
N LEU A 159 -0.09 -4.35 12.29
CA LEU A 159 -0.05 -3.96 13.69
C LEU A 159 -0.95 -2.74 13.96
N ALA A 160 -1.08 -1.84 12.97
CA ALA A 160 -1.95 -0.68 13.07
C ALA A 160 -3.45 -1.03 13.12
N VAL A 161 -3.87 -2.19 12.63
CA VAL A 161 -5.25 -2.69 12.77
C VAL A 161 -5.58 -3.01 14.23
N ASP A 162 -4.64 -3.63 14.94
CA ASP A 162 -4.83 -4.08 16.33
C ASP A 162 -4.57 -2.92 17.33
N PHE A 163 -3.59 -2.04 17.06
CA PHE A 163 -3.12 -0.95 17.93
C PHE A 163 -3.06 0.41 17.18
N PRO A 164 -4.18 0.92 16.67
CA PRO A 164 -4.15 2.10 15.79
C PRO A 164 -3.59 3.36 16.47
N PRO A 165 -3.94 3.75 17.71
CA PRO A 165 -3.38 4.95 18.33
C PRO A 165 -1.86 4.88 18.48
N LEU A 166 -1.35 3.78 18.99
CA LEU A 166 0.08 3.55 19.20
C LEU A 166 0.86 3.56 17.89
N VAL A 167 0.44 2.74 16.94
CA VAL A 167 1.20 2.53 15.67
C VAL A 167 1.08 3.73 14.74
N CYS A 168 -0.09 4.37 14.65
CA CYS A 168 -0.26 5.56 13.83
C CYS A 168 0.47 6.78 14.45
N GLY A 169 0.48 6.92 15.78
CA GLY A 169 1.26 7.94 16.48
C GLY A 169 2.76 7.77 16.28
N MET A 170 3.26 6.56 16.46
CA MET A 170 4.64 6.18 16.15
C MET A 170 5.00 6.51 14.70
N ASN A 171 4.14 6.13 13.74
CA ASN A 171 4.37 6.37 12.31
C ASN A 171 4.41 7.87 11.97
N LEU A 172 3.54 8.67 12.58
CA LEU A 172 3.58 10.12 12.43
C LEU A 172 4.93 10.69 12.91
N ALA A 173 5.39 10.28 14.09
CA ALA A 173 6.68 10.72 14.66
C ALA A 173 7.87 10.30 13.78
N LEU A 174 7.85 9.07 13.24
CA LEU A 174 8.84 8.54 12.31
C LEU A 174 8.98 9.41 11.05
N LEU A 175 7.88 9.92 10.53
CA LEU A 175 7.83 10.63 9.24
C LEU A 175 7.89 12.15 9.36
N ALA A 176 7.71 12.73 10.55
CA ALA A 176 7.69 14.17 10.77
C ALA A 176 9.01 14.86 10.41
N GLY A 177 10.14 14.31 10.86
CA GLY A 177 11.47 14.86 10.59
C GLY A 177 11.81 14.90 9.09
N PRO A 178 11.74 13.77 8.37
CA PRO A 178 11.94 13.73 6.92
C PRO A 178 11.00 14.65 6.14
N ALA A 179 9.73 14.74 6.54
CA ALA A 179 8.77 15.64 5.92
C ALA A 179 9.22 17.09 6.07
N THR A 180 9.54 17.53 7.29
CA THR A 180 10.02 18.90 7.57
C THR A 180 11.29 19.21 6.77
N ALA A 181 12.25 18.31 6.72
CA ALA A 181 13.48 18.48 5.95
C ALA A 181 13.23 18.63 4.44
N ALA A 182 12.12 18.08 3.94
CA ALA A 182 11.71 18.18 2.54
C ALA A 182 10.73 19.34 2.25
N GLY A 183 10.43 20.21 3.22
CA GLY A 183 9.48 21.33 3.05
C GLY A 183 8.01 20.93 3.16
N TRP A 184 7.73 19.81 3.85
CA TRP A 184 6.37 19.28 4.06
C TRP A 184 6.07 19.16 5.55
N THR A 185 4.79 19.19 5.89
CA THR A 185 4.30 18.90 7.24
C THR A 185 3.54 17.59 7.23
N ALA A 186 4.01 16.61 8.02
CA ALA A 186 3.28 15.37 8.26
C ALA A 186 2.08 15.62 9.19
N ARG A 187 0.93 15.03 8.88
CA ARG A 187 -0.31 15.17 9.65
C ARG A 187 -1.03 13.83 9.78
N MET A 188 -1.75 13.69 10.89
CA MET A 188 -2.69 12.59 11.07
C MET A 188 -3.95 12.86 10.24
N ASP A 189 -4.24 11.97 9.29
CA ASP A 189 -5.38 12.05 8.36
C ASP A 189 -5.92 10.65 8.07
N PRO A 190 -6.53 9.98 9.09
CA PRO A 190 -7.00 8.60 8.94
C PRO A 190 -8.20 8.53 8.00
N ALA A 191 -8.14 7.59 7.05
CA ALA A 191 -9.27 7.24 6.20
C ALA A 191 -9.19 5.78 5.75
N PRO A 192 -10.31 5.15 5.42
CA PRO A 192 -10.33 3.77 4.93
C PRO A 192 -9.46 3.57 3.68
N GLY A 193 -8.75 2.45 3.62
CA GLY A 193 -7.98 2.05 2.44
C GLY A 193 -6.68 2.81 2.20
N ARG A 194 -6.22 3.62 3.16
CA ARG A 194 -4.95 4.35 3.08
C ARG A 194 -4.25 4.45 4.44
N CYS A 195 -2.98 4.82 4.44
CA CYS A 195 -2.24 5.14 5.65
C CYS A 195 -2.86 6.34 6.39
N CYS A 196 -2.72 6.36 7.71
CA CYS A 196 -3.19 7.43 8.59
C CYS A 196 -2.36 8.73 8.51
N VAL A 197 -1.20 8.72 7.84
CA VAL A 197 -0.32 9.90 7.70
C VAL A 197 -0.44 10.45 6.28
N SER A 198 -0.57 11.78 6.19
CA SER A 198 -0.51 12.55 4.96
C SER A 198 0.45 13.73 5.11
N PHE A 199 0.82 14.37 3.99
CA PHE A 199 1.77 15.49 4.00
C PHE A 199 1.20 16.66 3.20
N SER A 200 1.17 17.84 3.82
CA SER A 200 0.86 19.10 3.15
C SER A 200 2.11 19.94 2.98
N LYS A 201 2.21 20.72 1.91
CA LYS A 201 3.30 21.70 1.77
C LYS A 201 3.29 22.67 2.92
N ASN A 202 4.47 23.06 3.39
CA ASN A 202 4.59 24.20 4.26
C ASN A 202 4.22 25.44 3.40
N ASN A 203 3.13 26.14 3.75
CA ASN A 203 2.90 27.46 3.20
C ASN A 203 3.88 28.38 3.94
N ASP A 204 4.97 28.77 3.26
CA ASP A 204 5.75 29.93 3.69
C ASP A 204 4.85 31.17 3.47
N ASP A 205 4.22 31.66 4.56
CA ASP A 205 3.63 33.01 4.64
C ASP A 205 4.73 34.08 4.78
#